data_bf230c8e36cb14f8446e9dc410737a74
#
_entry.id   bf230c8e36cb14f8446e9dc410737a74
#
_cell.length_a   1.000
_cell.length_b   1.000
_cell.length_c   1.000
_cell.angle_alpha   90.00
_cell.angle_beta   90.00
_cell.angle_gamma   90.00
#
_symmetry.space_group_name_H-M   'P 1'
#
loop_
_entity.id
_entity.type
_entity.pdbx_description
1 polymer ?
#
loop_
_entity_poly.entity_id
_entity_poly.type
_entity_poly.pdbx_seq_one_letter_code
_entity_poly.pdbx_strand_id
1 'polypeptide(L)'
;MVKNEKSMPRTGSRPRTALAMVAATLVLGGTVSEASARSRHHHHRHHHGHHASNPSWRDANASIAPNSGSGRSFAGMASYYGNESGSKTASGQRFNQNAMTAAHRSLPFGTVLKVTHGDRSVVVTINDRGPFVRGRVLDLSTGAARAIGLTSRGVGRVVAEVM
;
A
#
# COMPACT_ATOMS: atom_id res chain seq x y z
N MET A 1 -57.14 16.13 27.56
CA MET A 1 -57.39 15.29 26.38
C MET A 1 -57.07 16.11 25.15
N VAL A 2 -55.89 15.98 24.59
CA VAL A 2 -55.57 16.42 23.23
C VAL A 2 -54.61 15.42 22.63
N LYS A 3 -55.10 14.63 21.67
CA LYS A 3 -54.30 13.69 20.87
C LYS A 3 -53.60 14.48 19.77
N ASN A 4 -52.31 14.36 19.67
CA ASN A 4 -51.50 14.92 18.58
C ASN A 4 -50.95 13.77 17.76
N GLU A 5 -51.59 13.44 16.66
CA GLU A 5 -51.10 12.51 15.64
C GLU A 5 -50.16 13.27 14.73
N LYS A 6 -48.86 12.88 14.74
CA LYS A 6 -47.88 13.34 13.76
C LYS A 6 -47.69 12.28 12.68
N SER A 7 -48.21 12.60 11.51
CA SER A 7 -48.11 11.86 10.26
C SER A 7 -46.66 11.72 9.78
N MET A 8 -46.32 10.49 9.35
CA MET A 8 -45.05 10.17 8.69
C MET A 8 -45.03 10.63 7.23
N PRO A 9 -43.93 11.12 6.70
CA PRO A 9 -43.79 11.37 5.27
C PRO A 9 -43.44 10.09 4.49
N ARG A 10 -44.09 9.96 3.34
CA ARG A 10 -44.00 8.84 2.39
C ARG A 10 -42.63 8.80 1.70
N THR A 11 -42.08 7.62 1.64
CA THR A 11 -40.88 7.24 0.88
C THR A 11 -41.11 7.38 -0.61
N GLY A 12 -40.37 8.28 -1.27
CA GLY A 12 -40.36 8.43 -2.71
C GLY A 12 -39.43 7.38 -3.36
N SER A 13 -40.02 6.48 -4.13
CA SER A 13 -39.25 5.52 -4.96
C SER A 13 -38.67 6.23 -6.19
N ARG A 14 -37.38 6.10 -6.43
CA ARG A 14 -36.69 6.59 -7.62
C ARG A 14 -36.72 5.54 -8.74
N PRO A 15 -37.01 5.91 -10.01
CA PRO A 15 -37.02 4.98 -11.13
C PRO A 15 -35.57 4.62 -11.54
N ARG A 16 -35.39 3.33 -11.83
CA ARG A 16 -34.16 2.78 -12.43
C ARG A 16 -34.16 3.09 -13.92
N THR A 17 -33.29 3.94 -14.38
CA THR A 17 -33.02 4.15 -15.81
C THR A 17 -32.04 3.07 -16.30
N ALA A 18 -32.54 2.14 -17.09
CA ALA A 18 -31.74 1.17 -17.83
C ALA A 18 -31.12 1.87 -19.04
N LEU A 19 -29.81 1.95 -19.10
CA LEU A 19 -29.05 2.41 -20.27
C LEU A 19 -28.65 1.20 -21.11
N ALA A 20 -29.26 1.05 -22.28
CA ALA A 20 -28.94 0.01 -23.26
C ALA A 20 -27.62 0.37 -23.96
N MET A 21 -26.61 -0.52 -23.87
CA MET A 21 -25.39 -0.45 -24.67
C MET A 21 -25.62 -1.12 -26.02
N VAL A 22 -25.53 -0.35 -27.08
CA VAL A 22 -25.47 -0.84 -28.47
C VAL A 22 -24.04 -1.24 -28.77
N ALA A 23 -23.83 -2.51 -29.06
CA ALA A 23 -22.56 -3.04 -29.55
C ALA A 23 -22.48 -2.81 -31.08
N ALA A 24 -21.54 -2.00 -31.51
CA ALA A 24 -21.14 -1.87 -32.92
C ALA A 24 -19.89 -2.74 -33.15
N THR A 25 -20.06 -3.87 -33.80
CA THR A 25 -18.99 -4.70 -34.34
C THR A 25 -18.51 -4.12 -35.68
N LEU A 26 -17.27 -3.68 -35.74
CA LEU A 26 -16.60 -3.34 -36.99
C LEU A 26 -15.49 -4.37 -37.25
N VAL A 27 -15.75 -5.25 -38.21
CA VAL A 27 -14.79 -6.19 -38.79
C VAL A 27 -14.09 -5.45 -39.93
N LEU A 28 -12.77 -5.26 -39.85
CA LEU A 28 -11.92 -4.89 -40.98
C LEU A 28 -10.69 -5.79 -40.98
N GLY A 29 -10.65 -6.60 -42.03
CA GLY A 29 -9.51 -7.45 -42.34
C GLY A 29 -8.30 -6.64 -42.80
N GLY A 30 -7.11 -7.10 -42.45
CA GLY A 30 -5.83 -6.51 -42.83
C GLY A 30 -4.74 -7.58 -42.83
N THR A 31 -4.40 -7.98 -43.99
CA THR A 31 -3.31 -8.75 -44.59
C THR A 31 -2.04 -8.96 -43.75
N VAL A 32 -1.67 -10.22 -43.63
CA VAL A 32 -0.35 -10.69 -43.18
C VAL A 32 0.72 -10.34 -44.20
N SER A 33 1.77 -9.65 -43.75
CA SER A 33 3.00 -9.43 -44.50
C SER A 33 4.14 -10.21 -43.81
N GLU A 34 4.59 -11.27 -44.45
CA GLU A 34 5.81 -12.02 -44.10
C GLU A 34 7.03 -11.14 -44.44
N ALA A 35 7.80 -10.75 -43.46
CA ALA A 35 9.11 -10.15 -43.66
C ALA A 35 10.20 -11.11 -43.20
N SER A 36 10.89 -11.67 -44.17
CA SER A 36 12.07 -12.50 -44.07
C SER A 36 13.21 -11.81 -43.33
N ALA A 37 13.62 -12.33 -42.17
CA ALA A 37 14.75 -11.82 -41.41
C ALA A 37 16.06 -12.47 -41.85
N ARG A 38 16.91 -11.73 -42.54
CA ARG A 38 18.31 -12.11 -42.81
C ARG A 38 19.14 -11.88 -41.55
N SER A 39 19.70 -12.98 -41.04
CA SER A 39 20.75 -12.98 -40.02
C SER A 39 21.99 -12.21 -40.52
N ARG A 40 22.39 -11.19 -39.81
CA ARG A 40 23.73 -10.58 -39.94
C ARG A 40 24.44 -10.74 -38.62
N HIS A 41 25.44 -11.63 -38.58
CA HIS A 41 26.43 -11.71 -37.53
C HIS A 41 27.22 -10.41 -37.47
N HIS A 42 27.07 -9.68 -36.36
CA HIS A 42 27.98 -8.61 -36.02
C HIS A 42 28.79 -9.02 -34.77
N HIS A 43 30.10 -9.18 -35.01
CA HIS A 43 31.08 -9.24 -33.94
C HIS A 43 31.07 -7.93 -33.15
N HIS A 44 30.64 -7.94 -31.92
CA HIS A 44 30.80 -6.79 -31.03
C HIS A 44 32.01 -7.01 -30.11
N ARG A 45 33.00 -6.11 -30.29
CA ARG A 45 34.14 -5.88 -29.43
C ARG A 45 33.65 -5.58 -28.01
N HIS A 46 34.26 -6.26 -27.02
CA HIS A 46 34.10 -5.97 -25.62
C HIS A 46 34.66 -4.57 -25.30
N HIS A 47 33.83 -3.59 -25.15
CA HIS A 47 34.16 -2.38 -24.43
C HIS A 47 33.76 -2.59 -22.97
N HIS A 48 34.74 -2.64 -22.08
CA HIS A 48 34.52 -2.51 -20.65
C HIS A 48 34.08 -1.06 -20.38
N GLY A 49 32.78 -0.82 -20.47
CA GLY A 49 32.15 0.38 -19.95
C GLY A 49 31.85 0.16 -18.47
N HIS A 50 32.41 0.99 -17.62
CA HIS A 50 32.01 1.09 -16.23
C HIS A 50 30.53 1.53 -16.21
N HIS A 51 29.62 0.59 -16.07
CA HIS A 51 28.23 0.87 -15.78
C HIS A 51 28.18 1.38 -14.33
N ALA A 52 28.02 2.68 -14.18
CA ALA A 52 27.45 3.21 -12.95
C ALA A 52 26.07 2.54 -12.81
N SER A 53 26.00 1.57 -11.91
CA SER A 53 24.78 0.86 -11.60
C SER A 53 23.79 1.85 -11.01
N ASN A 54 22.81 2.24 -11.82
CA ASN A 54 21.62 2.93 -11.34
C ASN A 54 20.97 2.01 -10.29
N PRO A 55 20.81 2.42 -9.04
CA PRO A 55 20.23 1.54 -8.02
C PRO A 55 18.81 1.17 -8.45
N SER A 56 18.63 -0.12 -8.73
CA SER A 56 17.35 -0.65 -9.13
C SER A 56 16.37 -0.45 -7.97
N TRP A 57 15.10 -0.15 -8.27
CA TRP A 57 14.03 -0.02 -7.28
C TRP A 57 13.87 -1.27 -6.37
N ARG A 58 14.53 -2.36 -6.71
CA ARG A 58 14.63 -3.57 -5.86
C ARG A 58 15.51 -3.33 -4.64
N ASP A 59 16.50 -2.44 -4.75
CA ASP A 59 17.46 -2.15 -3.68
C ASP A 59 16.92 -1.11 -2.69
N ALA A 60 15.90 -0.35 -3.05
CA ALA A 60 15.23 0.59 -2.14
C ALA A 60 14.52 -0.11 -0.95
N ASN A 61 14.36 -1.43 -1.02
CA ASN A 61 13.79 -2.24 0.06
C ASN A 61 14.88 -2.99 0.87
N ALA A 62 16.13 -2.87 0.49
CA ALA A 62 17.26 -3.62 1.03
C ALA A 62 18.19 -2.80 1.96
N SER A 63 17.80 -1.58 2.32
CA SER A 63 18.54 -0.84 3.35
C SER A 63 18.19 -1.34 4.75
N ILE A 64 18.38 -2.65 4.98
CA ILE A 64 18.59 -3.21 6.30
C ILE A 64 20.06 -2.98 6.61
N ALA A 65 20.41 -1.79 7.06
CA ALA A 65 21.71 -1.57 7.67
C ALA A 65 21.77 -2.42 8.95
N PRO A 66 22.75 -3.33 9.12
CA PRO A 66 22.92 -4.02 10.38
C PRO A 66 23.43 -3.00 11.39
N ASN A 67 22.51 -2.47 12.19
CA ASN A 67 22.90 -1.73 13.39
C ASN A 67 23.32 -2.78 14.44
N SER A 68 24.47 -2.58 15.05
CA SER A 68 25.12 -3.47 16.02
C SER A 68 24.38 -3.57 17.36
N GLY A 69 23.15 -3.96 17.32
CA GLY A 69 22.30 -4.29 18.45
C GLY A 69 21.26 -5.29 17.91
N SER A 70 21.14 -6.43 18.49
CA SER A 70 20.50 -7.69 18.10
C SER A 70 19.08 -7.64 17.49
N GLY A 71 18.67 -6.60 16.78
CA GLY A 71 17.38 -6.43 16.15
C GLY A 71 17.48 -5.98 14.69
N ARG A 72 16.67 -6.58 13.80
CA ARG A 72 16.52 -6.08 12.43
C ARG A 72 15.84 -4.73 12.47
N SER A 73 16.45 -3.70 11.90
CA SER A 73 15.86 -2.37 11.75
C SER A 73 15.75 -1.98 10.27
N PHE A 74 14.76 -1.18 9.96
CA PHE A 74 14.57 -0.58 8.63
C PHE A 74 13.99 0.83 8.77
N ALA A 75 14.20 1.65 7.74
CA ALA A 75 13.67 3.01 7.70
C ALA A 75 12.97 3.27 6.37
N GLY A 76 11.98 4.12 6.37
CA GLY A 76 11.25 4.51 5.16
C GLY A 76 10.06 5.40 5.47
N MET A 77 9.24 5.65 4.44
CA MET A 77 8.01 6.41 4.62
C MET A 77 6.92 5.51 5.22
N ALA A 78 6.21 6.03 6.20
CA ALA A 78 5.01 5.41 6.73
C ALA A 78 3.80 6.32 6.53
N SER A 79 2.63 5.72 6.36
CA SER A 79 1.33 6.38 6.44
C SER A 79 0.48 5.72 7.51
N TYR A 80 -0.80 6.06 7.55
CA TYR A 80 -1.75 5.41 8.44
C TYR A 80 -3.09 5.21 7.74
N TYR A 81 -3.92 4.33 8.30
CA TYR A 81 -5.25 4.00 7.82
C TYR A 81 -6.22 3.86 9.00
N GLY A 82 -7.49 4.04 8.72
CA GLY A 82 -8.58 3.94 9.68
C GLY A 82 -9.69 3.01 9.22
N ASN A 83 -10.89 3.20 9.74
CA ASN A 83 -12.05 2.33 9.50
C ASN A 83 -12.51 2.28 8.03
N GLU A 84 -12.07 3.22 7.20
CA GLU A 84 -12.29 3.24 5.75
C GLU A 84 -11.61 2.07 5.02
N SER A 85 -10.61 1.45 5.62
CA SER A 85 -9.84 0.35 5.04
C SER A 85 -10.51 -1.02 5.18
N GLY A 86 -11.68 -1.08 5.83
CA GLY A 86 -12.42 -2.31 6.01
C GLY A 86 -12.52 -2.79 7.46
N SER A 87 -13.27 -3.88 7.66
CA SER A 87 -13.57 -4.41 9.00
C SER A 87 -12.64 -5.54 9.47
N LYS A 88 -11.82 -6.10 8.57
CA LYS A 88 -10.87 -7.20 8.86
C LYS A 88 -9.50 -6.90 8.31
N THR A 89 -8.48 -7.31 9.04
CA THR A 89 -7.07 -7.28 8.62
C THR A 89 -6.73 -8.53 7.81
N ALA A 90 -5.58 -8.51 7.14
CA ALA A 90 -5.09 -9.67 6.38
C ALA A 90 -4.77 -10.89 7.27
N SER A 91 -4.56 -10.72 8.57
CA SER A 91 -4.44 -11.81 9.54
C SER A 91 -5.79 -12.43 9.94
N GLY A 92 -6.92 -11.90 9.44
CA GLY A 92 -8.26 -12.32 9.77
C GLY A 92 -8.85 -11.69 11.05
N GLN A 93 -8.10 -10.88 11.76
CA GLN A 93 -8.56 -10.18 12.95
C GLN A 93 -9.53 -9.05 12.59
N ARG A 94 -10.44 -8.72 13.51
CA ARG A 94 -11.26 -7.52 13.37
C ARG A 94 -10.35 -6.28 13.43
N PHE A 95 -10.48 -5.40 12.44
CA PHE A 95 -9.73 -4.17 12.43
C PHE A 95 -10.20 -3.22 13.54
N ASN A 96 -9.25 -2.65 14.26
CA ASN A 96 -9.48 -1.61 15.26
C ASN A 96 -8.48 -0.48 15.04
N GLN A 97 -8.96 0.65 14.53
CA GLN A 97 -8.11 1.80 14.22
C GLN A 97 -7.39 2.39 15.43
N ASN A 98 -7.87 2.14 16.66
CA ASN A 98 -7.26 2.65 17.90
C ASN A 98 -6.23 1.67 18.50
N ALA A 99 -6.14 0.44 18.01
CA ALA A 99 -5.15 -0.53 18.46
C ALA A 99 -3.74 -0.13 17.97
N MET A 100 -2.70 -0.57 18.69
CA MET A 100 -1.31 -0.36 18.31
C MET A 100 -0.86 -1.44 17.31
N THR A 101 -1.28 -1.30 16.05
CA THR A 101 -1.03 -2.26 14.98
C THR A 101 -0.51 -1.59 13.72
N ALA A 102 0.07 -2.39 12.84
CA ALA A 102 0.57 -1.91 11.56
C ALA A 102 0.46 -2.99 10.47
N ALA A 103 0.51 -2.51 9.22
CA ALA A 103 0.63 -3.33 8.02
C ALA A 103 2.06 -3.29 7.48
N HIS A 104 2.60 -4.46 7.13
CA HIS A 104 3.88 -4.61 6.44
C HIS A 104 3.78 -5.67 5.35
N ARG A 105 4.55 -5.50 4.25
CA ARG A 105 4.42 -6.38 3.07
C ARG A 105 4.79 -7.83 3.33
N SER A 106 5.85 -8.09 4.10
CA SER A 106 6.46 -9.41 4.23
C SER A 106 6.78 -9.85 5.65
N LEU A 107 6.80 -8.97 6.65
CA LEU A 107 7.04 -9.38 8.03
C LEU A 107 5.93 -10.36 8.49
N PRO A 108 6.26 -11.40 9.25
CA PRO A 108 5.27 -12.32 9.81
C PRO A 108 4.21 -11.58 10.63
N PHE A 109 2.97 -12.07 10.60
CA PHE A 109 1.95 -11.59 11.53
C PHE A 109 2.36 -11.89 12.97
N GLY A 110 2.08 -10.96 13.88
CA GLY A 110 2.53 -11.04 15.26
C GLY A 110 3.92 -10.44 15.52
N THR A 111 4.68 -10.07 14.48
CA THR A 111 5.95 -9.35 14.65
C THR A 111 5.71 -8.05 15.40
N VAL A 112 6.49 -7.81 16.44
CA VAL A 112 6.45 -6.59 17.24
C VAL A 112 7.52 -5.64 16.75
N LEU A 113 7.14 -4.39 16.49
CA LEU A 113 8.04 -3.33 16.04
C LEU A 113 8.00 -2.16 17.01
N LYS A 114 9.16 -1.61 17.34
CA LYS A 114 9.26 -0.24 17.86
C LYS A 114 9.41 0.71 16.68
N VAL A 115 8.45 1.59 16.50
CA VAL A 115 8.40 2.56 15.39
C VAL A 115 8.66 3.96 15.94
N THR A 116 9.67 4.63 15.41
CA THR A 116 10.10 5.97 15.82
C THR A 116 9.87 6.97 14.70
N HIS A 117 9.27 8.12 15.03
CA HIS A 117 9.09 9.28 14.16
C HIS A 117 9.49 10.55 14.90
N GLY A 118 10.59 11.20 14.48
CA GLY A 118 11.20 12.29 15.25
C GLY A 118 11.60 11.81 16.65
N ASP A 119 11.12 12.48 17.69
CA ASP A 119 11.42 12.17 19.07
C ASP A 119 10.41 11.20 19.74
N ARG A 120 9.42 10.72 18.98
CA ARG A 120 8.34 9.87 19.51
C ARG A 120 8.45 8.45 18.98
N SER A 121 8.16 7.50 19.84
CA SER A 121 8.11 6.09 19.45
C SER A 121 6.83 5.41 19.96
N VAL A 122 6.44 4.34 19.26
CA VAL A 122 5.32 3.48 19.62
C VAL A 122 5.68 2.03 19.33
N VAL A 123 5.20 1.12 20.15
CA VAL A 123 5.30 -0.32 19.89
C VAL A 123 4.03 -0.78 19.20
N VAL A 124 4.17 -1.45 18.06
CA VAL A 124 3.05 -1.95 17.24
C VAL A 124 3.23 -3.42 16.90
N THR A 125 2.12 -4.11 16.68
CA THR A 125 2.11 -5.49 16.20
C THR A 125 1.70 -5.53 14.72
N ILE A 126 2.42 -6.28 13.91
CA ILE A 126 2.06 -6.51 12.51
C ILE A 126 0.90 -7.49 12.45
N ASN A 127 -0.25 -7.04 11.94
CA ASN A 127 -1.44 -7.87 11.75
C ASN A 127 -2.10 -7.68 10.38
N ASP A 128 -1.50 -6.84 9.51
CA ASP A 128 -2.07 -6.56 8.20
C ASP A 128 -1.00 -6.56 7.11
N ARG A 129 -1.43 -6.52 5.83
CA ARG A 129 -0.58 -6.49 4.64
C ARG A 129 -0.67 -5.14 3.94
N GLY A 130 0.46 -4.67 3.47
CA GLY A 130 0.69 -3.37 2.83
C GLY A 130 1.92 -2.70 3.44
N PRO A 131 2.20 -1.47 3.06
CA PRO A 131 1.59 -0.70 1.97
C PRO A 131 1.93 -1.25 0.58
N PHE A 132 0.97 -1.16 -0.34
CA PHE A 132 1.19 -1.51 -1.76
C PHE A 132 1.51 -0.27 -2.62
N VAL A 133 1.78 0.84 -1.96
CA VAL A 133 2.21 2.10 -2.58
C VAL A 133 3.73 2.18 -2.58
N ARG A 134 4.29 2.57 -3.73
CA ARG A 134 5.74 2.69 -3.91
C ARG A 134 6.33 3.73 -2.94
N GLY A 135 7.49 3.43 -2.34
CA GLY A 135 8.19 4.32 -1.40
C GLY A 135 7.70 4.27 0.04
N ARG A 136 6.57 3.61 0.34
CA ARG A 136 6.13 3.36 1.72
C ARG A 136 6.57 1.97 2.19
N VAL A 137 6.98 1.89 3.45
CA VAL A 137 7.43 0.64 4.08
C VAL A 137 6.47 0.14 5.15
N LEU A 138 5.67 1.03 5.73
CA LEU A 138 4.77 0.72 6.83
C LEU A 138 3.49 1.55 6.74
N ASP A 139 2.35 0.94 7.05
CA ASP A 139 1.11 1.65 7.29
C ASP A 139 0.64 1.39 8.73
N LEU A 140 0.49 2.44 9.52
CA LEU A 140 0.12 2.37 10.92
C LEU A 140 -1.41 2.43 11.08
N SER A 141 -1.94 1.84 12.14
CA SER A 141 -3.29 2.19 12.59
C SER A 141 -3.36 3.69 12.97
N THR A 142 -4.54 4.28 12.93
CA THR A 142 -4.73 5.69 13.34
C THR A 142 -4.25 5.94 14.78
N GLY A 143 -4.47 4.98 15.69
CA GLY A 143 -4.02 5.07 17.09
C GLY A 143 -2.50 5.13 17.20
N ALA A 144 -1.80 4.23 16.50
CA ALA A 144 -0.34 4.21 16.47
C ALA A 144 0.25 5.48 15.83
N ALA A 145 -0.33 5.92 14.71
CA ALA A 145 0.09 7.14 14.04
C ALA A 145 -0.09 8.40 14.91
N ARG A 146 -1.18 8.44 15.67
CA ARG A 146 -1.44 9.53 16.62
C ARG A 146 -0.40 9.57 17.75
N ALA A 147 -0.02 8.39 18.27
CA ALA A 147 0.98 8.30 19.33
C ALA A 147 2.33 8.90 18.94
N ILE A 148 2.75 8.76 17.69
CA ILE A 148 4.01 9.33 17.19
C ILE A 148 3.84 10.67 16.44
N GLY A 149 2.64 11.27 16.46
CA GLY A 149 2.38 12.56 15.83
C GLY A 149 2.35 12.54 14.30
N LEU A 150 2.18 11.38 13.67
CA LEU A 150 2.17 11.25 12.21
C LEU A 150 0.85 11.75 11.59
N THR A 151 -0.24 11.78 12.35
CA THR A 151 -1.59 12.13 11.85
C THR A 151 -1.69 13.54 11.27
N SER A 152 -0.90 14.49 11.77
CA SER A 152 -0.90 15.87 11.25
C SER A 152 -0.31 16.00 9.84
N ARG A 153 0.56 15.08 9.45
CA ARG A 153 1.26 15.08 8.16
C ARG A 153 0.72 14.07 7.16
N GLY A 154 -0.02 13.07 7.62
CA GLY A 154 -0.51 11.97 6.80
C GLY A 154 0.56 10.93 6.44
N VAL A 155 1.75 11.39 6.06
CA VAL A 155 2.90 10.55 5.69
C VAL A 155 4.17 11.14 6.30
N GLY A 156 5.07 10.29 6.78
CA GLY A 156 6.35 10.72 7.37
C GLY A 156 7.39 9.61 7.40
N ARG A 157 8.66 10.02 7.55
CA ARG A 157 9.77 9.08 7.68
C ARG A 157 9.78 8.46 9.07
N VAL A 158 9.91 7.16 9.13
CA VAL A 158 10.01 6.40 10.37
C VAL A 158 11.24 5.49 10.36
N VAL A 159 11.69 5.12 11.55
CA VAL A 159 12.61 4.00 11.80
C VAL A 159 11.83 2.94 12.56
N ALA A 160 11.90 1.70 12.10
CA ALA A 160 11.25 0.55 12.72
C ALA A 160 12.29 -0.49 13.13
N GLU A 161 12.23 -0.93 14.37
CA GLU A 161 13.12 -1.93 14.97
C GLU A 161 12.29 -3.15 15.36
N VAL A 162 12.70 -4.34 14.94
CA VAL A 162 12.07 -5.61 15.33
C VAL A 162 12.50 -5.93 16.76
N MET A 163 11.51 -6.17 17.61
CA MET A 163 11.72 -6.48 19.04
C MET A 163 11.75 -7.99 19.28
#